data_f9297d1af94e978cefa7d2a2c09c666c
#
_entry.id   f9297d1af94e978cefa7d2a2c09c666c
#
_cell.length_a   1.000
_cell.length_b   1.000
_cell.length_c   1.000
_cell.angle_alpha   90.00
_cell.angle_beta   90.00
_cell.angle_gamma   90.00
#
_symmetry.space_group_name_H-M   'P 1'
#
loop_
_entity.id
_entity.type
_entity.pdbx_description
1 polymer ?
#
loop_
_entity_poly.entity_id
_entity_poly.type
_entity_poly.pdbx_seq_one_letter_code
_entity_poly.pdbx_strand_id
1 'polypeptide(L)'
;MNFSKYTTKELEFITSNVELLKKELEKRRIKELDDFPFKVGDVIHTKHDNDNFLLKIKEIDKRNNNIVADEIIIRNCGLFDAYVDEWFDIDHTEWYKYTKIEDSEVFENLLKIIDKYNNDLQQLNNDTFLKLKNEIVSYNYNV
;
A
#
# COMPACT_ATOMS: atom_id res chain seq x y z
N MET A 1 21.69 8.22 -20.24
CA MET A 1 23.03 8.67 -19.92
C MET A 1 23.98 8.29 -21.04
N ASN A 2 24.78 9.23 -21.53
CA ASN A 2 25.71 8.98 -22.63
C ASN A 2 27.10 8.67 -22.08
N PHE A 3 27.58 7.44 -22.29
CA PHE A 3 28.87 6.98 -21.82
C PHE A 3 30.03 7.17 -22.81
N SER A 4 29.76 7.68 -24.02
CA SER A 4 30.75 7.78 -25.08
C SER A 4 31.95 8.70 -24.75
N LYS A 5 31.80 9.62 -23.82
CA LYS A 5 32.84 10.54 -23.36
C LYS A 5 33.77 9.97 -22.29
N TYR A 6 33.52 8.75 -21.80
CA TYR A 6 34.33 8.11 -20.79
C TYR A 6 35.38 7.20 -21.39
N THR A 7 36.55 7.14 -20.79
CA THR A 7 37.59 6.19 -21.17
C THR A 7 37.22 4.77 -20.72
N THR A 8 37.92 3.78 -21.28
CA THR A 8 37.74 2.37 -20.87
C THR A 8 37.99 2.19 -19.38
N LYS A 9 39.05 2.81 -18.83
CA LYS A 9 39.36 2.74 -17.40
C LYS A 9 38.27 3.37 -16.55
N GLU A 10 37.70 4.50 -16.98
CA GLU A 10 36.59 5.15 -16.29
C GLU A 10 35.35 4.28 -16.28
N LEU A 11 35.04 3.63 -17.42
CA LEU A 11 33.92 2.71 -17.50
C LEU A 11 34.10 1.48 -16.62
N GLU A 12 35.31 0.93 -16.55
CA GLU A 12 35.65 -0.18 -15.65
C GLU A 12 35.45 0.23 -14.18
N PHE A 13 35.91 1.42 -13.80
CA PHE A 13 35.75 1.96 -12.47
C PHE A 13 34.28 2.17 -12.12
N ILE A 14 33.50 2.76 -13.02
CA ILE A 14 32.07 2.95 -12.86
C ILE A 14 31.36 1.61 -12.68
N THR A 15 31.69 0.62 -13.51
CA THR A 15 31.09 -0.73 -13.42
C THR A 15 31.37 -1.39 -12.08
N SER A 16 32.61 -1.29 -11.56
CA SER A 16 32.96 -1.82 -10.24
C SER A 16 32.17 -1.14 -9.12
N ASN A 17 31.98 0.17 -9.21
CA ASN A 17 31.21 0.91 -8.22
C ASN A 17 29.71 0.62 -8.32
N VAL A 18 29.18 0.39 -9.52
CA VAL A 18 27.79 0.01 -9.70
C VAL A 18 27.48 -1.32 -8.98
N GLU A 19 28.37 -2.31 -9.07
CA GLU A 19 28.17 -3.57 -8.35
C GLU A 19 28.21 -3.37 -6.83
N LEU A 20 29.10 -2.52 -6.31
CA LEU A 20 29.13 -2.17 -4.89
C LEU A 20 27.86 -1.44 -4.46
N LEU A 21 27.37 -0.51 -5.27
CA LEU A 21 26.11 0.20 -5.02
C LEU A 21 24.92 -0.75 -4.99
N LYS A 22 24.86 -1.70 -5.91
CA LYS A 22 23.79 -2.71 -5.93
C LYS A 22 23.77 -3.54 -4.64
N LYS A 23 24.94 -3.96 -4.14
CA LYS A 23 25.05 -4.70 -2.88
C LYS A 23 24.58 -3.86 -1.69
N GLU A 24 24.95 -2.59 -1.65
CA GLU A 24 24.53 -1.68 -0.60
C GLU A 24 23.02 -1.45 -0.61
N LEU A 25 22.45 -1.24 -1.80
CA LEU A 25 21.00 -1.10 -1.97
C LEU A 25 20.25 -2.34 -1.50
N GLU A 26 20.76 -3.52 -1.83
CA GLU A 26 20.17 -4.79 -1.38
C GLU A 26 20.15 -4.89 0.15
N LYS A 27 21.26 -4.53 0.81
CA LYS A 27 21.33 -4.49 2.28
C LYS A 27 20.32 -3.52 2.88
N ARG A 28 20.20 -2.33 2.31
CA ARG A 28 19.24 -1.32 2.78
C ARG A 28 17.80 -1.78 2.60
N ARG A 29 17.48 -2.41 1.48
CA ARG A 29 16.15 -2.96 1.21
C ARG A 29 15.78 -4.04 2.23
N ILE A 30 16.70 -4.94 2.55
CA ILE A 30 16.48 -5.95 3.58
C ILE A 30 16.20 -5.29 4.93
N LYS A 31 16.98 -4.27 5.30
CA LYS A 31 16.79 -3.53 6.54
C LYS A 31 15.45 -2.80 6.57
N GLU A 32 15.08 -2.12 5.48
CA GLU A 32 13.80 -1.43 5.37
C GLU A 32 12.63 -2.39 5.53
N LEU A 33 12.73 -3.57 4.95
CA LEU A 33 11.74 -4.62 5.10
C LEU A 33 11.63 -5.11 6.55
N ASP A 34 12.77 -5.27 7.24
CA ASP A 34 12.80 -5.67 8.65
C ASP A 34 12.21 -4.58 9.55
N ASP A 35 12.35 -3.31 9.17
CA ASP A 35 11.79 -2.15 9.87
C ASP A 35 10.31 -1.88 9.49
N PHE A 36 9.75 -2.64 8.55
CA PHE A 36 8.37 -2.50 8.13
C PHE A 36 7.43 -2.76 9.32
N PRO A 37 6.60 -1.75 9.71
CA PRO A 37 5.93 -1.79 11.02
C PRO A 37 4.68 -2.67 11.07
N PHE A 38 4.24 -3.19 9.92
CA PHE A 38 2.99 -3.93 9.84
C PHE A 38 3.24 -5.42 9.64
N LYS A 39 2.24 -6.24 9.98
CA LYS A 39 2.30 -7.70 9.93
C LYS A 39 1.21 -8.26 9.04
N VAL A 40 1.37 -9.52 8.63
CA VAL A 40 0.30 -10.26 7.94
C VAL A 40 -0.96 -10.27 8.81
N GLY A 41 -2.08 -9.94 8.21
CA GLY A 41 -3.37 -9.82 8.89
C GLY A 41 -3.71 -8.42 9.35
N ASP A 42 -2.74 -7.50 9.39
CA ASP A 42 -3.00 -6.11 9.75
C ASP A 42 -3.82 -5.41 8.68
N VAL A 43 -4.77 -4.60 9.12
CA VAL A 43 -5.52 -3.67 8.27
C VAL A 43 -4.98 -2.27 8.52
N ILE A 44 -4.56 -1.61 7.45
CA ILE A 44 -3.97 -0.28 7.51
C ILE A 44 -4.73 0.70 6.65
N HIS A 45 -4.71 1.97 7.03
CA HIS A 45 -5.49 3.02 6.40
C HIS A 45 -4.64 4.26 6.15
N THR A 46 -4.83 4.87 4.99
CA THR A 46 -4.36 6.24 4.72
C THR A 46 -5.43 7.00 3.96
N LYS A 47 -5.30 8.31 3.98
CA LYS A 47 -6.17 9.22 3.23
C LYS A 47 -5.31 10.08 2.31
N HIS A 48 -5.66 10.12 1.04
CA HIS A 48 -4.97 10.94 0.05
C HIS A 48 -6.00 11.60 -0.87
N ASP A 49 -5.94 12.92 -1.01
CA ASP A 49 -6.86 13.71 -1.85
C ASP A 49 -8.34 13.42 -1.58
N ASN A 50 -8.69 13.25 -0.30
CA ASN A 50 -10.04 12.91 0.18
C ASN A 50 -10.52 11.50 -0.18
N ASP A 51 -9.70 10.67 -0.80
CA ASP A 51 -9.95 9.24 -0.98
C ASP A 51 -9.37 8.46 0.20
N ASN A 52 -10.07 7.44 0.65
CA ASN A 52 -9.62 6.56 1.72
C ASN A 52 -9.13 5.25 1.15
N PHE A 53 -7.95 4.83 1.58
CA PHE A 53 -7.29 3.60 1.15
C PHE A 53 -7.13 2.66 2.34
N LEU A 54 -7.70 1.46 2.24
CA LEU A 54 -7.53 0.42 3.23
C LEU A 54 -6.84 -0.78 2.60
N LEU A 55 -5.84 -1.28 3.29
CA LEU A 55 -5.10 -2.48 2.87
C LEU A 55 -5.18 -3.53 3.97
N LYS A 56 -5.49 -4.76 3.61
CA LYS A 56 -5.31 -5.92 4.47
C LYS A 56 -4.11 -6.71 3.98
N ILE A 57 -3.07 -6.76 4.78
CA ILE A 57 -1.81 -7.41 4.42
C ILE A 57 -2.00 -8.91 4.45
N LYS A 58 -1.78 -9.57 3.32
CA LYS A 58 -1.92 -11.02 3.17
C LYS A 58 -0.58 -11.74 3.20
N GLU A 59 0.45 -11.11 2.64
CA GLU A 59 1.77 -11.70 2.50
C GLU A 59 2.84 -10.62 2.53
N ILE A 60 3.96 -10.94 3.16
CA ILE A 60 5.16 -10.09 3.12
C ILE A 60 6.26 -10.91 2.46
N ASP A 61 6.69 -10.47 1.28
CA ASP A 61 7.71 -11.15 0.50
C ASP A 61 9.06 -10.44 0.71
N LYS A 62 9.86 -11.02 1.59
CA LYS A 62 11.19 -10.49 1.91
C LYS A 62 12.17 -10.61 0.75
N ARG A 63 11.98 -11.61 -0.11
CA ARG A 63 12.87 -11.85 -1.23
C ARG A 63 12.76 -10.76 -2.29
N ASN A 64 11.53 -10.33 -2.58
CA ASN A 64 11.24 -9.36 -3.63
C ASN A 64 10.95 -7.95 -3.08
N ASN A 65 11.06 -7.77 -1.77
CA ASN A 65 10.85 -6.49 -1.09
C ASN A 65 9.49 -5.87 -1.36
N ASN A 66 8.46 -6.71 -1.33
CA ASN A 66 7.08 -6.27 -1.54
C ASN A 66 6.12 -6.93 -0.57
N ILE A 67 4.89 -6.41 -0.55
CA ILE A 67 3.77 -7.02 0.14
C ILE A 67 2.66 -7.33 -0.86
N VAL A 68 1.84 -8.32 -0.51
CA VAL A 68 0.59 -8.60 -1.19
C VAL A 68 -0.54 -8.26 -0.23
N ALA A 69 -1.50 -7.48 -0.68
CA ALA A 69 -2.61 -7.03 0.13
C ALA A 69 -3.90 -6.97 -0.68
N ASP A 70 -5.03 -7.13 0.01
CA ASP A 70 -6.32 -6.76 -0.55
C ASP A 70 -6.54 -5.28 -0.28
N GLU A 71 -7.09 -4.56 -1.24
CA GLU A 71 -7.28 -3.12 -1.15
C GLU A 71 -8.74 -2.73 -1.33
N ILE A 72 -9.20 -1.82 -0.47
CA ILE A 72 -10.48 -1.12 -0.65
C ILE A 72 -10.16 0.36 -0.80
N ILE A 73 -10.68 0.97 -1.86
CA ILE A 73 -10.59 2.41 -2.08
C ILE A 73 -11.99 3.00 -1.97
N ILE A 74 -12.17 3.95 -1.06
CA ILE A 74 -13.41 4.70 -0.93
C ILE A 74 -13.16 6.09 -1.48
N ARG A 75 -13.67 6.34 -2.66
CA ARG A 75 -13.49 7.60 -3.39
C ARG A 75 -14.36 8.69 -2.81
N ASN A 76 -13.88 9.91 -2.86
CA ASN A 76 -14.64 11.09 -2.40
C ASN A 76 -15.96 11.28 -3.16
N CYS A 77 -16.02 10.82 -4.42
CA CYS A 77 -17.22 10.89 -5.25
C CYS A 77 -18.28 9.83 -4.92
N GLY A 78 -18.03 8.94 -3.97
CA GLY A 78 -18.96 7.89 -3.56
C GLY A 78 -18.76 6.54 -4.22
N LEU A 79 -17.76 6.41 -5.07
CA LEU A 79 -17.41 5.14 -5.71
C LEU A 79 -16.52 4.29 -4.81
N PHE A 80 -16.68 2.98 -4.90
CA PHE A 80 -15.87 2.01 -4.20
C PHE A 80 -15.13 1.13 -5.20
N ASP A 81 -13.85 0.92 -4.97
CA ASP A 81 -13.03 -0.02 -5.72
C ASP A 81 -12.47 -1.05 -4.74
N ALA A 82 -12.50 -2.31 -5.11
CA ALA A 82 -11.90 -3.39 -4.33
C ALA A 82 -10.98 -4.21 -5.23
N TYR A 83 -9.78 -4.44 -4.76
CA TYR A 83 -8.76 -5.20 -5.47
C TYR A 83 -8.24 -6.32 -4.59
N VAL A 84 -8.03 -7.48 -5.18
CA VAL A 84 -7.54 -8.67 -4.48
C VAL A 84 -6.11 -8.96 -4.92
N ASP A 85 -5.26 -9.35 -3.97
CA ASP A 85 -3.87 -9.74 -4.23
C ASP A 85 -3.06 -8.69 -4.99
N GLU A 86 -3.20 -7.43 -4.59
CA GLU A 86 -2.42 -6.33 -5.14
C GLU A 86 -1.01 -6.31 -4.57
N TRP A 87 -0.04 -5.95 -5.41
CA TRP A 87 1.37 -5.88 -5.06
C TRP A 87 1.78 -4.45 -4.75
N PHE A 88 2.45 -4.27 -3.62
CA PHE A 88 2.98 -2.97 -3.20
C PHE A 88 4.46 -3.10 -2.92
N ASP A 89 5.25 -2.28 -3.57
CA ASP A 89 6.69 -2.22 -3.36
C ASP A 89 7.00 -1.43 -2.09
N ILE A 90 7.68 -2.07 -1.14
CA ILE A 90 8.00 -1.43 0.15
C ILE A 90 8.90 -0.22 -0.06
N ASP A 91 9.81 -0.26 -1.02
CA ASP A 91 10.74 0.84 -1.28
C ASP A 91 10.05 2.11 -1.80
N HIS A 92 8.94 1.96 -2.50
CA HIS A 92 8.28 3.06 -3.20
C HIS A 92 7.00 3.53 -2.52
N THR A 93 6.58 2.88 -1.45
CA THR A 93 5.36 3.24 -0.73
C THR A 93 5.70 4.00 0.55
N GLU A 94 5.00 5.10 0.77
CA GLU A 94 5.19 5.93 1.96
C GLU A 94 4.42 5.35 3.16
N TRP A 95 4.93 4.22 3.69
CA TRP A 95 4.26 3.46 4.74
C TRP A 95 4.02 4.24 6.03
N TYR A 96 4.83 5.28 6.31
CA TYR A 96 4.66 6.15 7.47
C TYR A 96 3.34 6.94 7.44
N LYS A 97 2.68 7.05 6.28
CA LYS A 97 1.38 7.71 6.14
C LYS A 97 0.22 6.79 6.49
N TYR A 98 0.48 5.50 6.65
CA TYR A 98 -0.55 4.52 6.99
C TYR A 98 -0.66 4.37 8.50
N THR A 99 -1.89 4.18 8.97
CA THR A 99 -2.21 3.92 10.39
C THR A 99 -2.89 2.57 10.50
N LYS A 100 -2.45 1.76 11.45
CA LYS A 100 -3.10 0.47 11.71
C LYS A 100 -4.49 0.70 12.29
N ILE A 101 -5.47 -0.03 11.75
CA ILE A 101 -6.82 -0.09 12.28
C ILE A 101 -6.87 -1.20 13.31
N GLU A 102 -7.26 -0.88 14.55
CA GLU A 102 -7.28 -1.84 15.65
C GLU A 102 -8.34 -2.92 15.47
N ASP A 103 -9.51 -2.57 14.94
CA ASP A 103 -10.57 -3.53 14.64
C ASP A 103 -10.36 -4.11 13.24
N SER A 104 -9.77 -5.31 13.19
CA SER A 104 -9.50 -6.00 11.93
C SER A 104 -10.75 -6.46 11.18
N GLU A 105 -11.90 -6.51 11.85
CA GLU A 105 -13.17 -6.89 11.21
C GLU A 105 -13.74 -5.81 10.31
N VAL A 106 -13.27 -4.56 10.45
CA VAL A 106 -13.72 -3.45 9.61
C VAL A 106 -13.55 -3.75 8.12
N PHE A 107 -12.42 -4.31 7.74
CA PHE A 107 -12.13 -4.61 6.34
C PHE A 107 -13.11 -5.63 5.79
N GLU A 108 -13.36 -6.71 6.53
CA GLU A 108 -14.29 -7.77 6.12
C GLU A 108 -15.74 -7.24 6.05
N ASN A 109 -16.11 -6.40 7.01
CA ASN A 109 -17.44 -5.78 7.03
C ASN A 109 -17.64 -4.86 5.83
N LEU A 110 -16.62 -4.08 5.47
CA LEU A 110 -16.67 -3.21 4.28
C LEU A 110 -16.76 -4.03 2.99
N LEU A 111 -16.01 -5.13 2.89
CA LEU A 111 -16.11 -6.03 1.74
C LEU A 111 -17.52 -6.60 1.59
N LYS A 112 -18.17 -7.02 2.68
CA LYS A 112 -19.54 -7.53 2.67
C LYS A 112 -20.53 -6.46 2.17
N ILE A 113 -20.34 -5.22 2.61
CA ILE A 113 -21.18 -4.10 2.17
C ILE A 113 -20.97 -3.82 0.69
N ILE A 114 -19.73 -3.81 0.23
CA ILE A 114 -19.37 -3.58 -1.17
C ILE A 114 -19.98 -4.70 -2.05
N ASP A 115 -19.83 -5.95 -1.65
CA ASP A 115 -20.40 -7.08 -2.37
C ASP A 115 -21.93 -7.01 -2.46
N LYS A 116 -22.58 -6.62 -1.37
CA LYS A 116 -24.03 -6.45 -1.34
C LYS A 116 -24.50 -5.38 -2.32
N TYR A 117 -23.74 -4.30 -2.47
CA TYR A 117 -24.11 -3.18 -3.34
C TYR A 117 -23.41 -3.22 -4.69
N ASN A 118 -22.53 -4.19 -4.95
CA ASN A 118 -21.73 -4.24 -6.18
C ASN A 118 -22.58 -4.35 -7.45
N ASN A 119 -23.73 -4.98 -7.37
CA ASN A 119 -24.68 -5.08 -8.47
C ASN A 119 -25.61 -3.86 -8.57
N ASP A 120 -25.65 -3.03 -7.54
CA ASP A 120 -26.55 -1.88 -7.40
C ASP A 120 -25.79 -0.59 -7.05
N LEU A 121 -24.55 -0.43 -7.53
CA LEU A 121 -23.72 0.75 -7.27
C LEU A 121 -24.44 2.06 -7.56
N GLN A 122 -25.37 2.06 -8.52
CA GLN A 122 -26.16 3.24 -8.85
C GLN A 122 -27.23 3.55 -7.79
N GLN A 123 -27.51 2.63 -6.88
CA GLN A 123 -28.48 2.80 -5.80
C GLN A 123 -27.84 3.15 -4.46
N LEU A 124 -26.51 3.20 -4.40
CA LEU A 124 -25.83 3.62 -3.19
C LEU A 124 -26.12 5.11 -2.97
N ASN A 125 -27.03 5.40 -2.03
CA ASN A 125 -27.38 6.78 -1.75
C ASN A 125 -26.29 7.49 -0.92
N ASN A 126 -26.37 8.81 -0.87
CA ASN A 126 -25.40 9.63 -0.12
C ASN A 126 -25.34 9.28 1.36
N ASP A 127 -26.46 8.89 1.96
CA ASP A 127 -26.53 8.53 3.39
C ASP A 127 -25.72 7.27 3.69
N THR A 128 -25.82 6.25 2.83
CA THR A 128 -25.04 5.03 2.96
C THR A 128 -23.55 5.32 2.80
N PHE A 129 -23.19 6.14 1.82
CA PHE A 129 -21.81 6.55 1.60
C PHE A 129 -21.24 7.31 2.80
N LEU A 130 -21.98 8.29 3.32
CA LEU A 130 -21.57 9.06 4.48
C LEU A 130 -21.41 8.18 5.72
N LYS A 131 -22.28 7.20 5.90
CA LYS A 131 -22.18 6.25 7.00
C LYS A 131 -20.90 5.43 6.93
N LEU A 132 -20.56 4.90 5.76
CA LEU A 132 -19.32 4.17 5.55
C LEU A 132 -18.10 5.05 5.79
N LYS A 133 -18.11 6.26 5.25
CA LYS A 133 -17.04 7.23 5.44
C LYS A 133 -16.84 7.55 6.93
N ASN A 134 -17.94 7.74 7.66
CA ASN A 134 -17.87 8.02 9.09
C ASN A 134 -17.36 6.84 9.90
N GLU A 135 -17.71 5.60 9.53
CA GLU A 135 -17.16 4.41 10.17
C GLU A 135 -15.63 4.36 10.04
N ILE A 136 -15.11 4.59 8.84
CA ILE A 136 -13.66 4.60 8.59
C ILE A 136 -12.97 5.70 9.40
N VAL A 137 -13.54 6.90 9.40
CA VAL A 137 -13.00 8.03 10.16
C VAL A 137 -13.01 7.73 11.67
N SER A 138 -14.08 7.13 12.20
CA SER A 138 -14.18 6.75 13.60
C SER A 138 -13.09 5.75 13.99
N TYR A 139 -12.84 4.74 13.18
CA TYR A 139 -11.78 3.77 13.43
C TYR A 139 -10.39 4.41 13.40
N ASN A 140 -10.19 5.38 12.51
CA ASN A 140 -8.91 6.07 12.39
C ASN A 140 -8.61 6.99 13.58
N TYR A 141 -9.63 7.58 14.19
CA TYR A 141 -9.48 8.51 15.32
C TYR A 141 -9.59 7.88 16.71
N ASN A 142 -10.04 6.65 16.81
CA ASN A 142 -10.14 5.92 18.07
C ASN A 142 -8.89 5.11 18.44
N VAL A 143 -7.79 5.46 17.87
CA VAL A 143 -6.51 4.82 18.15
C VAL A 143 -5.82 5.49 19.32
#